data_491c469e820ccda6f2acd07e1601fbb6
#
_entry.id   491c469e820ccda6f2acd07e1601fbb6
#
_cell.length_a   1.000
_cell.length_b   1.000
_cell.length_c   1.000
_cell.angle_alpha   90.00
_cell.angle_beta   90.00
_cell.angle_gamma   90.00
#
_symmetry.space_group_name_H-M   'P 1'
#
loop_
_entity.id
_entity.type
_entity.pdbx_description
1 polymer ?
#
loop_
_entity_poly.entity_id
_entity_poly.type
_entity_poly.pdbx_seq_one_letter_code
_entity_poly.pdbx_strand_id
1 'polypeptide(L)'
;VKALGKKHVAIASMHDIWMRDFTSANPAQPVMFRYTAAGQGGAKKGQAISDEVQDEFKYYSQKAGLQFTQSKLLNDGGNWVEDGYGNVVLSTKFLADNKLTESEARKKLIALTGAKQIAFIEADEQGGLEHADGVVSFVDQNTLVINSYPEDPDYAKQLKADLKRGIPNVKIREIITPYDGSEIYDEKFGSACGLYTNMLVTPERIYFPQFGIKEDAVALQQIRSVTKRTVVPVQSSNVCHMGGGVRCMSWQVRGKNAELFLNYLNKISK
;
A
#
# COMPACT_ATOMS: atom_id res chain seq x y z
N VAL A 1 10.37 -19.32 -6.79
CA VAL A 1 10.35 -20.35 -7.83
C VAL A 1 10.03 -21.73 -7.24
N LYS A 2 10.71 -22.17 -6.16
CA LYS A 2 10.45 -23.47 -5.52
C LYS A 2 9.00 -23.69 -5.10
N ALA A 3 8.38 -22.67 -4.47
CA ALA A 3 7.00 -22.73 -3.93
C ALA A 3 5.92 -22.66 -5.02
N LEU A 4 6.17 -21.90 -6.09
CA LEU A 4 5.16 -21.58 -7.12
C LEU A 4 5.35 -22.40 -8.40
N GLY A 5 6.52 -23.01 -8.60
CA GLY A 5 6.92 -23.64 -9.86
C GLY A 5 7.34 -22.65 -10.95
N LYS A 6 8.28 -23.05 -11.80
CA LYS A 6 8.88 -22.17 -12.84
C LYS A 6 7.84 -21.54 -13.78
N LYS A 7 6.80 -22.27 -14.16
CA LYS A 7 5.75 -21.81 -15.08
C LYS A 7 4.89 -20.64 -14.54
N HIS A 8 4.96 -20.37 -13.24
CA HIS A 8 4.21 -19.31 -12.59
C HIS A 8 5.09 -18.12 -12.18
N VAL A 9 6.34 -18.10 -12.59
CA VAL A 9 7.30 -17.06 -12.24
C VAL A 9 7.98 -16.56 -13.50
N ALA A 10 7.85 -15.25 -13.75
CA ALA A 10 8.64 -14.54 -14.74
C ALA A 10 9.54 -13.54 -14.03
N ILE A 11 10.72 -13.30 -14.58
CA ILE A 11 11.68 -12.34 -14.06
C ILE A 11 11.64 -11.11 -14.95
N ALA A 12 11.44 -9.93 -14.33
CA ALA A 12 11.59 -8.63 -14.96
C ALA A 12 12.65 -7.85 -14.20
N SER A 13 13.52 -7.14 -14.92
CA SER A 13 14.49 -6.24 -14.31
C SER A 13 13.76 -4.93 -13.98
N MET A 14 13.83 -4.52 -12.72
CA MET A 14 13.26 -3.26 -12.22
C MET A 14 14.30 -2.59 -11.32
N HIS A 15 14.39 -1.26 -11.38
CA HIS A 15 15.32 -0.50 -10.55
C HIS A 15 14.89 -0.37 -9.09
N ASP A 16 13.59 -0.58 -8.82
CA ASP A 16 13.03 -0.44 -7.48
C ASP A 16 12.19 -1.67 -7.12
N ILE A 17 12.28 -2.11 -5.87
CA ILE A 17 11.53 -3.26 -5.33
C ILE A 17 10.14 -2.88 -4.80
N TRP A 18 9.90 -1.59 -4.59
CA TRP A 18 8.67 -1.08 -3.98
C TRP A 18 7.56 -0.93 -5.02
N MET A 19 7.20 -2.05 -5.66
CA MET A 19 6.22 -2.09 -6.75
C MET A 19 4.87 -1.47 -6.40
N ARG A 20 4.53 -1.40 -5.12
CA ARG A 20 3.29 -0.77 -4.67
C ARG A 20 3.24 0.69 -5.09
N ASP A 21 4.35 1.42 -4.99
CA ASP A 21 4.33 2.87 -4.98
C ASP A 21 4.30 3.49 -6.38
N PHE A 22 4.99 2.89 -7.33
CA PHE A 22 5.11 3.43 -8.68
C PHE A 22 4.18 2.76 -9.72
N THR A 23 3.38 1.76 -9.31
CA THR A 23 2.45 1.05 -10.20
C THR A 23 1.04 1.66 -10.18
N SER A 24 0.04 0.99 -10.74
CA SER A 24 -1.34 1.47 -10.70
C SER A 24 -2.01 1.19 -9.36
N ALA A 25 -2.70 2.21 -8.83
CA ALA A 25 -3.63 2.06 -7.72
C ALA A 25 -5.01 1.59 -8.23
N ASN A 26 -5.92 1.24 -7.28
CA ASN A 26 -7.29 0.80 -7.57
C ASN A 26 -7.35 -0.23 -8.71
N PRO A 27 -6.99 -1.50 -8.49
CA PRO A 27 -6.90 -2.49 -9.55
C PRO A 27 -8.18 -2.76 -10.32
N ALA A 28 -9.37 -2.46 -9.75
CA ALA A 28 -10.67 -2.61 -10.42
C ALA A 28 -10.92 -1.49 -11.46
N GLN A 29 -10.49 -0.25 -11.16
CA GLN A 29 -10.42 0.89 -12.07
C GLN A 29 -8.99 1.44 -12.02
N PRO A 30 -8.07 0.86 -12.79
CA PRO A 30 -6.66 1.14 -12.63
C PRO A 30 -6.34 2.60 -12.96
N VAL A 31 -5.76 3.27 -12.01
CA VAL A 31 -5.25 4.64 -12.13
C VAL A 31 -3.77 4.64 -11.77
N MET A 32 -2.94 5.19 -12.63
CA MET A 32 -1.55 5.45 -12.32
C MET A 32 -1.39 6.90 -11.92
N PHE A 33 -1.21 7.15 -10.64
CA PHE A 33 -0.80 8.44 -10.12
C PHE A 33 0.67 8.69 -10.45
N ARG A 34 1.09 9.94 -10.45
CA ARG A 34 2.52 10.26 -10.58
C ARG A 34 3.22 9.91 -9.27
N TYR A 35 4.25 9.08 -9.36
CA TYR A 35 5.06 8.65 -8.22
C TYR A 35 5.75 9.86 -7.58
N THR A 36 5.75 9.93 -6.25
CA THR A 36 6.31 11.09 -5.54
C THR A 36 7.83 10.98 -5.38
N ALA A 37 8.47 12.10 -5.03
CA ALA A 37 9.89 12.14 -4.75
C ALA A 37 10.29 11.58 -3.37
N ALA A 38 9.31 11.26 -2.50
CA ALA A 38 9.56 10.94 -1.09
C ALA A 38 10.52 9.75 -0.93
N GLY A 39 10.24 8.63 -1.60
CA GLY A 39 11.09 7.44 -1.58
C GLY A 39 12.46 7.60 -2.24
N GLN A 40 12.69 8.69 -2.98
CA GLN A 40 13.90 8.96 -3.76
C GLN A 40 14.71 10.17 -3.23
N GLY A 41 14.55 10.47 -1.93
CA GLY A 41 15.30 11.54 -1.26
C GLY A 41 14.73 12.95 -1.45
N GLY A 42 13.48 13.05 -1.93
CA GLY A 42 12.75 14.31 -2.03
C GLY A 42 13.24 15.25 -3.12
N ALA A 43 12.70 16.48 -3.14
CA ALA A 43 13.06 17.58 -4.02
C ALA A 43 13.04 17.23 -5.54
N LYS A 44 13.54 18.15 -6.37
CA LYS A 44 13.54 18.01 -7.84
C LYS A 44 14.36 16.82 -8.33
N LYS A 45 15.51 16.53 -7.68
CA LYS A 45 16.36 15.40 -8.06
C LYS A 45 15.67 14.07 -7.79
N GLY A 46 15.07 13.92 -6.61
CA GLY A 46 14.28 12.72 -6.28
C GLY A 46 13.10 12.52 -7.21
N GLN A 47 12.41 13.60 -7.61
CA GLN A 47 11.31 13.50 -8.57
C GLN A 47 11.76 12.99 -9.95
N ALA A 48 12.93 13.38 -10.42
CA ALA A 48 13.46 12.87 -11.68
C ALA A 48 13.72 11.35 -11.61
N ILE A 49 14.27 10.87 -10.49
CA ILE A 49 14.48 9.43 -10.26
C ILE A 49 13.13 8.70 -10.19
N SER A 50 12.15 9.25 -9.48
CA SER A 50 10.81 8.66 -9.39
C SER A 50 10.13 8.56 -10.75
N ASP A 51 10.25 9.58 -11.57
CA ASP A 51 9.69 9.58 -12.93
C ASP A 51 10.39 8.50 -13.79
N GLU A 52 11.71 8.31 -13.66
CA GLU A 52 12.47 7.26 -14.35
C GLU A 52 12.03 5.84 -13.93
N VAL A 53 11.93 5.59 -12.64
CA VAL A 53 11.40 4.30 -12.09
C VAL A 53 9.98 4.03 -12.61
N GLN A 54 9.13 5.04 -12.63
CA GLN A 54 7.77 4.88 -13.12
C GLN A 54 7.70 4.68 -14.64
N ASP A 55 8.61 5.28 -15.41
CA ASP A 55 8.69 5.10 -16.87
C ASP A 55 9.11 3.67 -17.23
N GLU A 56 9.93 3.01 -16.41
CA GLU A 56 10.26 1.59 -16.56
C GLU A 56 9.00 0.71 -16.40
N PHE A 57 8.18 0.96 -15.39
CA PHE A 57 6.90 0.27 -15.25
C PHE A 57 5.96 0.53 -16.43
N LYS A 58 5.89 1.77 -16.94
CA LYS A 58 5.11 2.12 -18.13
C LYS A 58 5.56 1.33 -19.35
N TYR A 59 6.88 1.16 -19.53
CA TYR A 59 7.43 0.35 -20.62
C TYR A 59 6.91 -1.09 -20.57
N TYR A 60 7.01 -1.78 -19.43
CA TYR A 60 6.49 -3.14 -19.28
C TYR A 60 4.97 -3.19 -19.42
N SER A 61 4.27 -2.21 -18.91
CA SER A 61 2.82 -2.09 -19.01
C SER A 61 2.36 -1.98 -20.47
N GLN A 62 3.04 -1.16 -21.27
CA GLN A 62 2.77 -1.03 -22.71
C GLN A 62 3.04 -2.34 -23.45
N LYS A 63 4.15 -3.02 -23.15
CA LYS A 63 4.47 -4.33 -23.75
C LYS A 63 3.41 -5.39 -23.40
N ALA A 64 2.85 -5.34 -22.22
CA ALA A 64 1.77 -6.24 -21.78
C ALA A 64 0.38 -5.78 -22.27
N GLY A 65 0.26 -4.59 -22.86
CA GLY A 65 -1.00 -4.02 -23.30
C GLY A 65 -1.94 -3.59 -22.17
N LEU A 66 -1.37 -3.30 -20.98
CA LEU A 66 -2.15 -2.88 -19.81
C LEU A 66 -2.83 -1.54 -20.05
N GLN A 67 -4.01 -1.39 -19.48
CA GLN A 67 -4.83 -0.18 -19.62
C GLN A 67 -5.09 0.43 -18.24
N PHE A 68 -4.71 1.70 -18.07
CA PHE A 68 -5.00 2.49 -16.88
C PHE A 68 -5.08 3.98 -17.24
N THR A 69 -5.84 4.70 -16.43
CA THR A 69 -5.88 6.16 -16.54
C THR A 69 -4.62 6.75 -15.92
N GLN A 70 -3.89 7.55 -16.67
CA GLN A 70 -2.75 8.30 -16.13
C GLN A 70 -3.22 9.59 -15.49
N SER A 71 -2.74 9.86 -14.28
CA SER A 71 -3.02 11.08 -13.54
C SER A 71 -1.73 11.86 -13.28
N LYS A 72 -1.84 13.20 -13.30
CA LYS A 72 -0.76 14.10 -12.87
C LYS A 72 -0.74 14.33 -11.36
N LEU A 73 -1.75 13.86 -10.64
CA LEU A 73 -1.78 13.96 -9.19
C LEU A 73 -0.67 13.10 -8.60
N LEU A 74 0.06 13.67 -7.67
CA LEU A 74 1.13 13.01 -6.93
C LEU A 74 0.51 12.07 -5.88
N ASN A 75 0.85 10.79 -5.94
CA ASN A 75 0.49 9.80 -4.93
C ASN A 75 1.26 8.51 -5.11
N ASP A 76 1.76 7.98 -4.05
CA ASP A 76 2.37 6.65 -4.01
C ASP A 76 1.28 5.59 -3.77
N GLY A 77 1.43 4.41 -4.31
CA GLY A 77 0.43 3.35 -4.14
C GLY A 77 0.30 2.85 -2.71
N GLY A 78 1.34 3.00 -1.88
CA GLY A 78 1.28 2.75 -0.43
C GLY A 78 0.33 3.70 0.28
N ASN A 79 0.19 4.91 -0.22
CA ASN A 79 -0.79 5.89 0.28
C ASN A 79 -2.20 5.71 -0.31
N TRP A 80 -2.49 4.61 -1.00
CA TRP A 80 -3.82 4.26 -1.51
C TRP A 80 -4.26 2.93 -0.91
N VAL A 81 -5.02 2.96 0.17
CA VAL A 81 -5.55 1.76 0.85
C VAL A 81 -7.03 1.64 0.55
N GLU A 82 -7.42 0.56 -0.12
CA GLU A 82 -8.80 0.36 -0.58
C GLU A 82 -9.36 -1.01 -0.18
N ASP A 83 -10.68 -1.12 -0.06
CA ASP A 83 -11.39 -2.38 0.22
C ASP A 83 -11.84 -3.14 -1.04
N GLY A 84 -11.69 -2.54 -2.23
CA GLY A 84 -12.18 -3.08 -3.50
C GLY A 84 -13.69 -2.88 -3.73
N TYR A 85 -14.40 -2.18 -2.83
CA TYR A 85 -15.84 -1.88 -2.92
C TYR A 85 -16.13 -0.38 -3.01
N GLY A 86 -15.09 0.43 -2.96
CA GLY A 86 -15.14 1.88 -3.13
C GLY A 86 -14.80 2.68 -1.88
N ASN A 87 -14.44 2.04 -0.79
CA ASN A 87 -13.87 2.75 0.36
C ASN A 87 -12.36 2.87 0.19
N VAL A 88 -11.83 4.06 0.47
CA VAL A 88 -10.41 4.38 0.31
C VAL A 88 -9.92 5.19 1.51
N VAL A 89 -8.72 4.88 1.96
CA VAL A 89 -7.99 5.68 2.95
C VAL A 89 -6.70 6.20 2.31
N LEU A 90 -6.43 7.48 2.49
CA LEU A 90 -5.17 8.14 2.15
C LEU A 90 -4.67 8.95 3.36
N SER A 91 -3.38 9.19 3.43
CA SER A 91 -2.86 10.20 4.35
C SER A 91 -3.08 11.62 3.81
N THR A 92 -3.06 12.59 4.70
CA THR A 92 -3.15 14.02 4.37
C THR A 92 -1.98 14.52 3.53
N LYS A 93 -0.89 13.74 3.42
CA LYS A 93 0.21 14.00 2.48
C LYS A 93 -0.30 14.18 1.04
N PHE A 94 -1.30 13.40 0.61
CA PHE A 94 -1.92 13.59 -0.71
C PHE A 94 -2.44 15.02 -0.90
N LEU A 95 -3.05 15.61 0.12
CA LEU A 95 -3.56 16.97 0.07
C LEU A 95 -2.43 17.98 -0.06
N ALA A 96 -1.38 17.82 0.75
CA ALA A 96 -0.21 18.70 0.77
C ALA A 96 0.56 18.65 -0.56
N ASP A 97 0.87 17.45 -1.08
CA ASP A 97 1.62 17.26 -2.32
C ASP A 97 0.90 17.86 -3.54
N ASN A 98 -0.43 17.83 -3.54
CA ASN A 98 -1.24 18.34 -4.66
C ASN A 98 -1.81 19.74 -4.41
N LYS A 99 -1.54 20.33 -3.25
CA LYS A 99 -2.07 21.65 -2.86
C LYS A 99 -3.60 21.72 -2.99
N LEU A 100 -4.28 20.69 -2.48
CA LEU A 100 -5.74 20.56 -2.54
C LEU A 100 -6.34 20.63 -1.15
N THR A 101 -7.52 21.21 -1.07
CA THR A 101 -8.40 21.01 0.08
C THR A 101 -8.98 19.59 0.06
N GLU A 102 -9.42 19.10 1.22
CA GLU A 102 -10.05 17.78 1.33
C GLU A 102 -11.27 17.64 0.39
N SER A 103 -12.08 18.66 0.26
CA SER A 103 -13.25 18.70 -0.62
C SER A 103 -12.87 18.58 -2.11
N GLU A 104 -11.87 19.32 -2.55
CA GLU A 104 -11.35 19.26 -3.93
C GLU A 104 -10.74 17.90 -4.23
N ALA A 105 -9.94 17.36 -3.30
CA ALA A 105 -9.34 16.05 -3.41
C ALA A 105 -10.39 14.94 -3.55
N ARG A 106 -11.41 14.93 -2.68
CA ARG A 106 -12.54 13.98 -2.77
C ARG A 106 -13.22 14.04 -4.14
N LYS A 107 -13.57 15.23 -4.60
CA LYS A 107 -14.23 15.42 -5.91
C LYS A 107 -13.38 14.86 -7.06
N LYS A 108 -12.08 15.19 -7.07
CA LYS A 108 -11.14 14.72 -8.11
C LYS A 108 -10.95 13.21 -8.05
N LEU A 109 -10.73 12.64 -6.86
CA LEU A 109 -10.49 11.21 -6.68
C LEU A 109 -11.74 10.37 -7.03
N ILE A 110 -12.93 10.80 -6.61
CA ILE A 110 -14.19 10.12 -6.97
C ILE A 110 -14.37 10.08 -8.48
N ALA A 111 -14.16 11.21 -9.16
CA ALA A 111 -14.28 11.28 -10.62
C ALA A 111 -13.23 10.41 -11.34
N LEU A 112 -12.01 10.32 -10.81
CA LEU A 112 -10.90 9.62 -11.43
C LEU A 112 -10.94 8.10 -11.19
N THR A 113 -11.33 7.67 -10.01
CA THR A 113 -11.17 6.28 -9.55
C THR A 113 -12.49 5.54 -9.36
N GLY A 114 -13.62 6.24 -9.29
CA GLY A 114 -14.91 5.69 -8.92
C GLY A 114 -15.04 5.35 -7.43
N ALA A 115 -14.14 5.86 -6.58
CA ALA A 115 -14.26 5.73 -5.13
C ALA A 115 -15.60 6.32 -4.65
N LYS A 116 -16.18 5.71 -3.62
CA LYS A 116 -17.48 6.15 -3.05
C LYS A 116 -17.30 6.90 -1.76
N GLN A 117 -16.38 6.44 -0.92
CA GLN A 117 -16.07 7.03 0.38
C GLN A 117 -14.55 7.11 0.54
N ILE A 118 -14.08 8.24 1.02
CA ILE A 118 -12.64 8.50 1.16
C ILE A 118 -12.40 9.03 2.57
N ALA A 119 -11.50 8.43 3.32
CA ALA A 119 -10.98 8.97 4.56
C ALA A 119 -9.58 9.53 4.32
N PHE A 120 -9.33 10.73 4.83
CA PHE A 120 -7.98 11.27 4.96
C PHE A 120 -7.58 11.16 6.42
N ILE A 121 -6.40 10.60 6.67
CA ILE A 121 -5.83 10.40 8.00
C ILE A 121 -4.49 11.13 8.08
N GLU A 122 -4.11 11.56 9.26
CA GLU A 122 -2.73 11.94 9.51
C GLU A 122 -1.89 10.67 9.62
N ALA A 123 -0.72 10.62 8.97
CA ALA A 123 0.19 9.51 9.13
C ALA A 123 0.94 9.64 10.46
N ASP A 124 1.30 8.50 11.06
CA ASP A 124 2.06 8.46 12.31
C ASP A 124 3.55 8.78 12.11
N GLU A 125 4.04 8.64 10.89
CA GLU A 125 5.42 8.93 10.48
C GLU A 125 5.51 10.36 9.92
N GLN A 126 6.05 11.28 10.69
CA GLN A 126 6.23 12.67 10.29
C GLN A 126 7.51 12.85 9.49
N GLY A 127 7.39 13.39 8.26
CA GLY A 127 8.54 13.71 7.40
C GLY A 127 9.18 12.51 6.69
N GLY A 128 8.57 11.32 6.79
CA GLY A 128 8.94 10.13 6.04
C GLY A 128 8.11 9.94 4.76
N LEU A 129 7.74 8.70 4.46
CA LEU A 129 6.87 8.39 3.31
C LEU A 129 5.41 8.81 3.56
N GLU A 130 4.99 8.80 4.81
CA GLU A 130 3.64 9.14 5.26
C GLU A 130 2.55 8.35 4.53
N HIS A 131 2.79 7.07 4.31
CA HIS A 131 1.88 6.19 3.60
C HIS A 131 0.78 5.64 4.52
N ALA A 132 -0.46 5.66 4.05
CA ALA A 132 -1.60 5.14 4.82
C ALA A 132 -1.49 3.63 5.12
N ASP A 133 -0.78 2.84 4.30
CA ASP A 133 -0.63 1.40 4.51
C ASP A 133 0.35 1.00 5.63
N GLY A 134 1.12 1.94 6.13
CA GLY A 134 1.84 1.81 7.40
C GLY A 134 0.92 1.89 8.60
N VAL A 135 -0.24 2.53 8.48
CA VAL A 135 -1.19 2.83 9.58
C VAL A 135 -2.41 1.91 9.56
N VAL A 136 -2.95 1.60 8.36
CA VAL A 136 -4.24 0.91 8.21
C VAL A 136 -4.22 -0.12 7.08
N SER A 137 -5.10 -1.12 7.17
CA SER A 137 -5.37 -2.07 6.08
C SER A 137 -6.81 -2.56 6.11
N PHE A 138 -7.51 -2.57 4.96
CA PHE A 138 -8.78 -3.26 4.86
C PHE A 138 -8.59 -4.78 4.80
N VAL A 139 -9.31 -5.49 5.64
CA VAL A 139 -9.30 -6.97 5.68
C VAL A 139 -10.57 -7.59 5.12
N ASP A 140 -11.64 -6.81 5.08
CA ASP A 140 -12.92 -7.13 4.45
C ASP A 140 -13.63 -5.84 4.03
N GLN A 141 -14.76 -5.97 3.32
CA GLN A 141 -15.62 -4.84 3.05
C GLN A 141 -15.99 -4.13 4.38
N ASN A 142 -15.70 -2.85 4.46
CA ASN A 142 -15.94 -2.02 5.65
C ASN A 142 -15.23 -2.47 6.94
N THR A 143 -14.32 -3.45 6.92
CA THR A 143 -13.54 -3.83 8.10
C THR A 143 -12.08 -3.42 7.91
N LEU A 144 -11.65 -2.52 8.76
CA LEU A 144 -10.32 -1.91 8.75
C LEU A 144 -9.55 -2.34 10.01
N VAL A 145 -8.34 -2.82 9.80
CA VAL A 145 -7.37 -3.04 10.88
C VAL A 145 -6.45 -1.83 10.91
N ILE A 146 -6.21 -1.30 12.09
CA ILE A 146 -5.29 -0.20 12.36
C ILE A 146 -4.22 -0.63 13.37
N ASN A 147 -3.10 0.06 13.36
CA ASN A 147 -2.10 -0.07 14.41
C ASN A 147 -2.68 0.31 15.78
N SER A 148 -2.16 -0.30 16.84
CA SER A 148 -2.43 0.14 18.20
C SER A 148 -1.40 1.18 18.64
N TYR A 149 -1.89 2.22 19.33
CA TYR A 149 -1.06 3.34 19.81
C TYR A 149 -1.28 3.53 21.31
N PRO A 150 -0.82 2.60 22.16
CA PRO A 150 -1.01 2.71 23.61
C PRO A 150 -0.25 3.91 24.21
N GLU A 151 0.85 4.31 23.60
CA GLU A 151 1.68 5.44 24.03
C GLU A 151 1.17 6.80 23.51
N ASP A 152 0.27 6.79 22.51
CA ASP A 152 -0.36 7.99 21.94
C ASP A 152 -1.88 7.81 21.78
N PRO A 153 -2.64 7.85 22.87
CA PRO A 153 -4.10 7.67 22.85
C PRO A 153 -4.83 8.83 22.14
N ASP A 154 -4.26 10.02 22.08
CA ASP A 154 -4.86 11.15 21.40
C ASP A 154 -4.79 10.97 19.88
N TYR A 155 -3.65 10.55 19.34
CA TYR A 155 -3.54 10.15 17.95
C TYR A 155 -4.48 8.99 17.62
N ALA A 156 -4.51 7.93 18.43
CA ALA A 156 -5.42 6.80 18.23
C ALA A 156 -6.90 7.23 18.15
N LYS A 157 -7.30 8.18 18.98
CA LYS A 157 -8.65 8.75 18.99
C LYS A 157 -8.92 9.56 17.72
N GLN A 158 -7.98 10.41 17.33
CA GLN A 158 -8.09 11.25 16.12
C GLN A 158 -8.17 10.36 14.87
N LEU A 159 -7.28 9.38 14.73
CA LEU A 159 -7.28 8.41 13.63
C LEU A 159 -8.65 7.73 13.47
N LYS A 160 -9.22 7.23 14.56
CA LYS A 160 -10.55 6.60 14.54
C LYS A 160 -11.66 7.58 14.15
N ALA A 161 -11.57 8.84 14.57
CA ALA A 161 -12.52 9.88 14.22
C ALA A 161 -12.45 10.21 12.73
N ASP A 162 -11.26 10.38 12.18
CA ASP A 162 -11.02 10.67 10.76
C ASP A 162 -11.50 9.54 9.86
N LEU A 163 -11.21 8.31 10.21
CA LEU A 163 -11.70 7.13 9.50
C LEU A 163 -13.23 7.09 9.46
N LYS A 164 -13.90 7.30 10.59
CA LYS A 164 -15.37 7.31 10.67
C LYS A 164 -15.99 8.53 9.97
N ARG A 165 -15.31 9.67 9.95
CA ARG A 165 -15.76 10.86 9.21
C ARG A 165 -15.77 10.60 7.72
N GLY A 166 -14.73 9.94 7.19
CA GLY A 166 -14.62 9.63 5.77
C GLY A 166 -15.40 8.39 5.33
N ILE A 167 -15.53 7.40 6.21
CA ILE A 167 -16.20 6.11 5.97
C ILE A 167 -17.08 5.77 7.17
N PRO A 168 -18.30 6.32 7.26
CA PRO A 168 -19.14 6.26 8.48
C PRO A 168 -19.44 4.85 8.98
N ASN A 169 -19.55 3.87 8.08
CA ASN A 169 -19.89 2.47 8.43
C ASN A 169 -18.66 1.58 8.64
N VAL A 170 -17.46 2.15 8.71
CA VAL A 170 -16.24 1.36 8.89
C VAL A 170 -16.20 0.69 10.27
N LYS A 171 -15.88 -0.59 10.29
CA LYS A 171 -15.59 -1.36 11.49
C LYS A 171 -14.09 -1.36 11.72
N ILE A 172 -13.66 -0.75 12.80
CA ILE A 172 -12.23 -0.61 13.15
C ILE A 172 -11.84 -1.71 14.12
N ARG A 173 -10.72 -2.35 13.89
CA ARG A 173 -10.04 -3.32 14.77
C ARG A 173 -8.60 -2.89 14.94
N GLU A 174 -8.10 -2.97 16.16
CA GLU A 174 -6.69 -2.70 16.44
C GLU A 174 -5.89 -4.00 16.39
N ILE A 175 -4.65 -3.90 15.94
CA ILE A 175 -3.67 -4.98 15.98
C ILE A 175 -2.48 -4.52 16.80
N ILE A 176 -1.88 -5.42 17.57
CA ILE A 176 -0.64 -5.12 18.30
C ILE A 176 0.41 -4.58 17.32
N THR A 177 1.11 -3.53 17.73
CA THR A 177 2.08 -2.85 16.87
C THR A 177 3.32 -2.55 17.70
N PRO A 178 4.27 -3.49 17.78
CA PRO A 178 5.54 -3.30 18.48
C PRO A 178 6.54 -2.51 17.61
N TYR A 179 6.06 -1.47 16.94
CA TYR A 179 6.87 -0.66 16.05
C TYR A 179 7.92 0.13 16.85
N ASP A 180 9.15 0.06 16.39
CA ASP A 180 10.27 0.87 16.88
C ASP A 180 10.94 1.55 15.68
N GLY A 181 10.68 2.83 15.51
CA GLY A 181 11.26 3.65 14.42
C GLY A 181 12.69 4.14 14.69
N SER A 182 13.31 3.73 15.80
CA SER A 182 14.69 4.15 16.12
C SER A 182 15.74 3.54 15.20
N GLU A 183 15.45 2.39 14.59
CA GLU A 183 16.30 1.77 13.58
C GLU A 183 16.06 2.44 12.23
N ILE A 184 17.10 3.08 11.67
CA ILE A 184 17.01 3.83 10.42
C ILE A 184 17.87 3.16 9.35
N TYR A 185 17.24 2.82 8.22
CA TYR A 185 17.91 2.29 7.04
C TYR A 185 18.44 3.44 6.16
N ASP A 186 19.70 3.33 5.75
CA ASP A 186 20.35 4.27 4.83
C ASP A 186 20.19 5.76 5.25
N GLU A 187 20.20 6.02 6.56
CA GLU A 187 20.04 7.36 7.15
C GLU A 187 18.73 8.08 6.77
N LYS A 188 17.73 7.36 6.24
CA LYS A 188 16.52 7.99 5.66
C LYS A 188 15.21 7.41 6.15
N PHE A 189 15.10 6.08 6.20
CA PHE A 189 13.82 5.42 6.44
C PHE A 189 13.86 4.64 7.74
N GLY A 190 12.87 4.86 8.58
CA GLY A 190 12.63 4.03 9.75
C GLY A 190 12.34 2.58 9.35
N SER A 191 12.74 1.64 10.20
CA SER A 191 12.39 0.23 10.03
C SER A 191 10.88 0.06 10.01
N ALA A 192 10.35 -0.76 9.10
CA ALA A 192 8.93 -1.15 9.07
C ALA A 192 8.67 -2.45 9.85
N CYS A 193 9.63 -2.94 10.62
CA CYS A 193 9.46 -4.13 11.45
C CYS A 193 8.42 -3.85 12.54
N GLY A 194 7.47 -4.78 12.71
CA GLY A 194 6.34 -4.60 13.63
C GLY A 194 5.09 -3.96 13.02
N LEU A 195 5.14 -3.40 11.80
CA LEU A 195 3.99 -2.84 11.11
C LEU A 195 3.17 -3.94 10.43
N TYR A 196 2.30 -4.62 11.18
CA TYR A 196 1.47 -5.71 10.68
C TYR A 196 0.39 -5.26 9.71
N THR A 197 0.01 -3.98 9.70
CA THR A 197 -0.93 -3.40 8.73
C THR A 197 -0.39 -3.42 7.31
N ASN A 198 0.92 -3.50 7.11
CA ASN A 198 1.53 -3.60 5.79
C ASN A 198 1.41 -5.01 5.19
N MET A 199 0.19 -5.54 5.20
CA MET A 199 -0.19 -6.84 4.66
C MET A 199 -0.76 -6.75 3.24
N LEU A 200 -0.61 -7.81 2.45
CA LEU A 200 -1.26 -7.91 1.14
C LEU A 200 -2.59 -8.66 1.28
N VAL A 201 -3.68 -7.97 1.01
CA VAL A 201 -5.04 -8.54 1.05
C VAL A 201 -5.54 -8.84 -0.35
N THR A 202 -5.91 -10.09 -0.60
CA THR A 202 -6.52 -10.56 -1.84
C THR A 202 -7.95 -11.04 -1.57
N PRO A 203 -8.79 -11.36 -2.57
CA PRO A 203 -10.15 -11.84 -2.33
C PRO A 203 -10.25 -13.06 -1.40
N GLU A 204 -9.26 -13.97 -1.43
CA GLU A 204 -9.28 -15.22 -0.67
C GLU A 204 -8.27 -15.28 0.46
N ARG A 205 -7.20 -14.50 0.38
CA ARG A 205 -6.03 -14.62 1.27
C ARG A 205 -5.55 -13.28 1.78
N ILE A 206 -4.97 -13.33 2.98
CA ILE A 206 -4.14 -12.25 3.52
C ILE A 206 -2.73 -12.79 3.66
N TYR A 207 -1.78 -12.19 2.95
CA TYR A 207 -0.36 -12.45 3.13
C TYR A 207 0.14 -11.52 4.24
N PHE A 208 0.35 -12.09 5.40
CA PHE A 208 0.53 -11.38 6.66
C PHE A 208 2.00 -11.38 7.09
N PRO A 209 2.62 -10.20 7.28
CA PRO A 209 4.04 -10.14 7.63
C PRO A 209 4.32 -10.78 8.98
N GLN A 210 5.48 -11.43 9.08
CA GLN A 210 6.08 -11.97 10.28
C GLN A 210 7.52 -11.49 10.36
N PHE A 211 7.93 -10.99 11.49
CA PHE A 211 9.21 -10.31 11.65
C PHE A 211 10.24 -11.12 12.45
N GLY A 212 9.84 -12.29 12.96
CA GLY A 212 10.70 -13.14 13.80
C GLY A 212 10.76 -12.65 15.25
N ILE A 213 9.75 -11.90 15.70
CA ILE A 213 9.63 -11.35 17.05
C ILE A 213 8.53 -12.05 17.85
N LYS A 214 8.55 -11.89 19.17
CA LYS A 214 7.59 -12.57 20.09
C LYS A 214 6.12 -12.18 19.83
N GLU A 215 5.88 -10.97 19.35
CA GLU A 215 4.56 -10.43 19.04
C GLU A 215 3.91 -11.06 17.80
N ASP A 216 4.67 -11.70 16.93
CA ASP A 216 4.17 -12.34 15.69
C ASP A 216 3.01 -13.31 15.96
N ALA A 217 3.10 -14.10 17.00
CA ALA A 217 2.06 -15.08 17.35
C ALA A 217 0.75 -14.39 17.77
N VAL A 218 0.85 -13.31 18.54
CA VAL A 218 -0.30 -12.51 19.00
C VAL A 218 -0.95 -11.81 17.82
N ALA A 219 -0.16 -11.14 16.99
CA ALA A 219 -0.64 -10.45 15.79
C ALA A 219 -1.32 -11.43 14.82
N LEU A 220 -0.75 -12.63 14.62
CA LEU A 220 -1.33 -13.66 13.78
C LEU A 220 -2.67 -14.18 14.32
N GLN A 221 -2.82 -14.31 15.62
CA GLN A 221 -4.09 -14.68 16.25
C GLN A 221 -5.13 -13.56 16.10
N GLN A 222 -4.73 -12.30 16.31
CA GLN A 222 -5.61 -11.15 16.16
C GLN A 222 -6.14 -11.05 14.72
N ILE A 223 -5.28 -11.11 13.69
CA ILE A 223 -5.75 -11.00 12.31
C ILE A 223 -6.68 -12.15 11.92
N ARG A 224 -6.42 -13.37 12.37
CA ARG A 224 -7.30 -14.53 12.14
C ARG A 224 -8.68 -14.38 12.77
N SER A 225 -8.80 -13.64 13.86
CA SER A 225 -10.07 -13.41 14.55
C SER A 225 -10.97 -12.38 13.85
N VAL A 226 -10.42 -11.55 12.97
CA VAL A 226 -11.16 -10.42 12.35
C VAL A 226 -11.50 -10.64 10.88
N THR A 227 -11.05 -11.73 10.27
CA THR A 227 -11.33 -12.05 8.86
C THR A 227 -11.71 -13.52 8.67
N LYS A 228 -12.45 -13.79 7.60
CA LYS A 228 -12.73 -15.16 7.11
C LYS A 228 -11.74 -15.63 6.05
N ARG A 229 -10.87 -14.74 5.55
CA ARG A 229 -9.84 -15.09 4.56
C ARG A 229 -8.78 -16.00 5.15
N THR A 230 -8.18 -16.83 4.32
CA THR A 230 -7.01 -17.61 4.72
C THR A 230 -5.83 -16.68 4.99
N VAL A 231 -5.34 -16.67 6.23
CA VAL A 231 -4.15 -15.89 6.59
C VAL A 231 -2.90 -16.73 6.37
N VAL A 232 -2.04 -16.25 5.47
CA VAL A 232 -0.77 -16.87 5.10
C VAL A 232 0.36 -16.05 5.71
N PRO A 233 1.08 -16.56 6.72
CA PRO A 233 2.23 -15.85 7.29
C PRO A 233 3.37 -15.78 6.27
N VAL A 234 4.00 -14.61 6.16
CA VAL A 234 5.12 -14.32 5.26
C VAL A 234 6.28 -13.77 6.06
N GLN A 235 7.41 -14.47 6.04
CA GLN A 235 8.63 -14.00 6.70
C GLN A 235 9.14 -12.71 6.04
N SER A 236 9.20 -11.63 6.80
CA SER A 236 9.52 -10.28 6.34
C SER A 236 10.67 -9.62 7.12
N SER A 237 11.34 -10.37 8.00
CA SER A 237 12.38 -9.86 8.87
C SER A 237 13.57 -9.24 8.12
N ASN A 238 13.88 -9.68 6.90
CA ASN A 238 14.98 -9.12 6.13
C ASN A 238 14.61 -7.82 5.40
N VAL A 239 13.34 -7.70 4.97
CA VAL A 239 12.92 -6.56 4.16
C VAL A 239 12.38 -5.40 5.01
N CYS A 240 11.84 -5.69 6.19
CA CYS A 240 11.27 -4.64 7.04
C CYS A 240 12.31 -3.60 7.48
N HIS A 241 13.56 -4.01 7.67
CA HIS A 241 14.67 -3.09 7.98
C HIS A 241 14.93 -2.05 6.87
N MET A 242 14.47 -2.33 5.64
CA MET A 242 14.60 -1.41 4.51
C MET A 242 13.45 -0.38 4.43
N GLY A 243 12.59 -0.30 5.44
CA GLY A 243 11.49 0.67 5.53
C GLY A 243 10.19 0.23 4.85
N GLY A 244 10.03 -1.04 4.48
CA GLY A 244 8.80 -1.54 3.86
C GLY A 244 8.49 -2.99 4.16
N GLY A 245 7.33 -3.47 3.72
CA GLY A 245 6.85 -4.81 4.01
C GLY A 245 6.23 -5.53 2.82
N VAL A 246 5.39 -6.50 3.13
CA VAL A 246 4.75 -7.38 2.14
C VAL A 246 3.91 -6.60 1.13
N ARG A 247 3.18 -5.58 1.59
CA ARG A 247 2.35 -4.77 0.72
C ARG A 247 3.19 -3.88 -0.19
N CYS A 248 4.22 -3.24 0.34
CA CYS A 248 5.10 -2.33 -0.42
C CYS A 248 5.78 -3.03 -1.61
N MET A 249 6.19 -4.30 -1.46
CA MET A 249 6.78 -5.09 -2.53
C MET A 249 5.76 -5.72 -3.48
N SER A 250 4.47 -5.46 -3.32
CA SER A 250 3.43 -6.15 -4.07
C SER A 250 2.56 -5.21 -4.88
N TRP A 251 2.22 -5.64 -6.07
CA TRP A 251 1.22 -5.02 -6.92
C TRP A 251 0.12 -6.01 -7.27
N GLN A 252 -1.13 -5.57 -7.26
CA GLN A 252 -2.28 -6.40 -7.59
C GLN A 252 -2.87 -5.96 -8.92
N VAL A 253 -3.13 -6.94 -9.77
CA VAL A 253 -3.78 -6.74 -11.07
C VAL A 253 -5.06 -7.55 -11.12
N ARG A 254 -6.14 -6.94 -11.60
CA ARG A 254 -7.47 -7.56 -11.70
C ARG A 254 -8.09 -7.35 -13.08
N GLY A 255 -9.17 -8.07 -13.33
CA GLY A 255 -9.97 -7.92 -14.54
C GLY A 255 -9.14 -8.11 -15.82
N LYS A 256 -9.46 -7.34 -16.85
CA LYS A 256 -8.82 -7.43 -18.16
C LYS A 256 -7.28 -7.26 -18.11
N ASN A 257 -6.79 -6.40 -17.22
CA ASN A 257 -5.34 -6.21 -17.07
C ASN A 257 -4.65 -7.46 -16.54
N ALA A 258 -5.29 -8.24 -15.66
CA ALA A 258 -4.73 -9.51 -15.19
C ALA A 258 -4.58 -10.52 -16.35
N GLU A 259 -5.57 -10.63 -17.23
CA GLU A 259 -5.52 -11.50 -18.41
C GLU A 259 -4.41 -11.06 -19.36
N LEU A 260 -4.32 -9.77 -19.66
CA LEU A 260 -3.29 -9.20 -20.54
C LEU A 260 -1.89 -9.45 -19.97
N PHE A 261 -1.70 -9.23 -18.67
CA PHE A 261 -0.42 -9.41 -18.01
C PHE A 261 0.01 -10.87 -17.97
N LEU A 262 -0.91 -11.79 -17.64
CA LEU A 262 -0.64 -13.25 -17.69
C LEU A 262 -0.27 -13.71 -19.09
N ASN A 263 -0.95 -13.23 -20.12
CA ASN A 263 -0.63 -13.54 -21.52
C ASN A 263 0.77 -13.03 -21.90
N TYR A 264 1.13 -11.83 -21.46
CA TYR A 264 2.47 -11.28 -21.66
C TYR A 264 3.54 -12.12 -20.95
N LEU A 265 3.34 -12.43 -19.67
CA LEU A 265 4.28 -13.26 -18.90
C LEU A 265 4.48 -14.64 -19.53
N ASN A 266 3.43 -15.28 -20.02
CA ASN A 266 3.52 -16.58 -20.72
C ASN A 266 4.32 -16.52 -22.02
N LYS A 267 4.41 -15.35 -22.66
CA LYS A 267 5.23 -15.15 -23.88
C LYS A 267 6.71 -14.98 -23.55
N ILE A 268 7.03 -14.24 -22.47
CA ILE A 268 8.43 -13.93 -22.12
C ILE A 268 9.08 -15.03 -21.25
N SER A 269 8.28 -15.92 -20.67
CA SER A 269 8.77 -17.07 -19.86
C SER A 269 9.15 -18.29 -20.70
N LYS A 270 8.96 -18.23 -22.01
CA LYS A 270 9.36 -19.27 -22.98
C LYS A 270 10.76 -18.97 -23.50
#